data_4992bb648ffadf2d021a32a0bf53a647
#
_entry.id   4992bb648ffadf2d021a32a0bf53a647
#
_cell.length_a   1.000
_cell.length_b   1.000
_cell.length_c   1.000
_cell.angle_alpha   90.00
_cell.angle_beta   90.00
_cell.angle_gamma   90.00
#
_symmetry.space_group_name_H-M   'P 1'
#
loop_
_entity.id
_entity.type
_entity.pdbx_description
1 polymer ?
#
loop_
_entity_poly.entity_id
_entity_poly.type
_entity_poly.pdbx_seq_one_letter_code
_entity_poly.pdbx_strand_id
1 'polypeptide(L)'
;WSISATLPSGLSFSTSTGAISGTPTAVTSATTFTVTASNTGGSATTTVTIVVYDEAPSSITYSPSSLTLTKGVAMTTTTPTSSGGTATSWSVSPSLPTGLSLDTSTGAISGTPTAVSSSTTYTVTATNLGGSGTATVTIQVNDVSPYSIAYSGSPFTLTKGVSMTTATPSSSGGAVTSWSVSPSLPTGLSLDSSTGAISGTPTAITSVANYTVTASN
;
A
#
# COMPACT_ATOMS: atom_id res chain seq x y z
N TRP A 1 24.90 -46.14 -24.37
CA TRP A 1 23.72 -45.49 -23.86
C TRP A 1 23.16 -44.53 -24.90
N SER A 2 21.85 -44.39 -24.94
CA SER A 2 21.14 -43.40 -25.76
C SER A 2 19.94 -42.82 -25.01
N ILE A 3 19.50 -41.64 -25.48
CA ILE A 3 18.32 -40.97 -24.93
C ILE A 3 17.39 -40.60 -26.09
N SER A 4 16.07 -40.67 -25.85
CA SER A 4 15.04 -40.58 -26.90
C SER A 4 14.89 -39.23 -27.57
N ALA A 5 15.36 -38.13 -26.96
CA ALA A 5 15.24 -36.78 -27.49
C ALA A 5 16.32 -35.85 -26.90
N THR A 6 16.44 -34.66 -27.48
CA THR A 6 17.34 -33.60 -26.96
C THR A 6 16.90 -33.16 -25.57
N LEU A 7 17.84 -33.13 -24.63
CA LEU A 7 17.64 -32.63 -23.30
C LEU A 7 17.38 -31.09 -23.28
N PRO A 8 16.77 -30.55 -22.22
CA PRO A 8 16.70 -29.12 -21.99
C PRO A 8 18.05 -28.42 -22.18
N SER A 9 18.03 -27.21 -22.76
CA SER A 9 19.23 -26.40 -22.97
C SER A 9 20.10 -26.29 -21.72
N GLY A 10 21.42 -26.52 -21.87
CA GLY A 10 22.39 -26.52 -20.78
C GLY A 10 22.58 -27.89 -20.11
N LEU A 11 21.75 -28.88 -20.40
CA LEU A 11 21.95 -30.25 -19.97
C LEU A 11 22.59 -31.09 -21.10
N SER A 12 23.39 -32.07 -20.72
CA SER A 12 24.08 -33.02 -21.63
C SER A 12 23.87 -34.45 -21.17
N PHE A 13 23.91 -35.37 -22.14
CA PHE A 13 23.84 -36.80 -21.93
C PHE A 13 25.13 -37.49 -22.35
N SER A 14 25.72 -38.27 -21.49
CA SER A 14 26.91 -39.07 -21.81
C SER A 14 26.51 -40.40 -22.42
N THR A 15 26.82 -40.63 -23.69
CA THR A 15 26.57 -41.91 -24.39
C THR A 15 27.46 -43.05 -23.90
N SER A 16 28.54 -42.74 -23.16
CA SER A 16 29.43 -43.75 -22.59
C SER A 16 28.98 -44.26 -21.21
N THR A 17 28.40 -43.35 -20.38
CA THR A 17 28.04 -43.67 -19.00
C THR A 17 26.53 -43.65 -18.71
N GLY A 18 25.72 -43.06 -19.61
CA GLY A 18 24.30 -42.80 -19.38
C GLY A 18 24.02 -41.63 -18.43
N ALA A 19 25.06 -40.88 -18.02
CA ALA A 19 24.91 -39.77 -17.08
C ALA A 19 24.28 -38.54 -17.76
N ILE A 20 23.36 -37.85 -17.03
CA ILE A 20 22.83 -36.55 -17.37
C ILE A 20 23.51 -35.53 -16.46
N SER A 21 24.05 -34.44 -17.03
CA SER A 21 24.75 -33.41 -16.28
C SER A 21 24.61 -32.04 -16.96
N GLY A 22 25.00 -30.96 -16.25
CA GLY A 22 24.97 -29.58 -16.74
C GLY A 22 24.11 -28.68 -15.91
N THR A 23 24.01 -27.39 -16.29
CA THR A 23 23.15 -26.39 -15.68
C THR A 23 22.10 -25.98 -16.70
N PRO A 24 20.79 -26.21 -16.44
CA PRO A 24 19.75 -25.83 -17.38
C PRO A 24 19.70 -24.30 -17.52
N THR A 25 19.51 -23.82 -18.75
CA THR A 25 19.51 -22.39 -19.10
C THR A 25 18.17 -21.88 -19.61
N ALA A 26 17.17 -22.77 -19.71
CA ALA A 26 15.81 -22.41 -20.11
C ALA A 26 14.78 -23.21 -19.34
N VAL A 27 13.66 -22.55 -18.98
CA VAL A 27 12.49 -23.17 -18.34
C VAL A 27 11.87 -24.18 -19.31
N THR A 28 11.52 -25.37 -18.81
CA THR A 28 10.84 -26.40 -19.60
C THR A 28 9.74 -27.08 -18.79
N SER A 29 8.61 -27.37 -19.43
CA SER A 29 7.58 -28.23 -18.85
C SER A 29 8.09 -29.66 -18.63
N ALA A 30 7.43 -30.39 -17.74
CA ALA A 30 7.76 -31.79 -17.45
C ALA A 30 7.78 -32.62 -18.76
N THR A 31 8.95 -33.11 -19.12
CA THR A 31 9.19 -33.92 -20.34
C THR A 31 9.80 -35.23 -19.92
N THR A 32 9.28 -36.34 -20.42
CA THR A 32 9.77 -37.69 -20.13
C THR A 32 10.68 -38.17 -21.26
N PHE A 33 11.86 -38.59 -20.89
CA PHE A 33 12.89 -39.13 -21.77
C PHE A 33 13.06 -40.64 -21.52
N THR A 34 13.18 -41.43 -22.57
CA THR A 34 13.55 -42.85 -22.47
C THR A 34 15.06 -42.96 -22.61
N VAL A 35 15.70 -43.52 -21.59
CA VAL A 35 17.14 -43.86 -21.61
C VAL A 35 17.27 -45.34 -21.89
N THR A 36 18.12 -45.67 -22.86
CA THR A 36 18.39 -47.05 -23.28
C THR A 36 19.85 -47.40 -23.03
N ALA A 37 20.09 -48.53 -22.37
CA ALA A 37 21.39 -49.17 -22.26
C ALA A 37 21.42 -50.40 -23.15
N SER A 38 22.50 -50.55 -23.95
CA SER A 38 22.65 -51.69 -24.88
C SER A 38 24.03 -52.33 -24.75
N ASN A 39 24.08 -53.65 -24.89
CA ASN A 39 25.30 -54.43 -25.03
C ASN A 39 25.09 -55.55 -26.08
N THR A 40 26.02 -56.46 -26.22
CA THR A 40 25.95 -57.60 -27.18
C THR A 40 24.83 -58.60 -26.86
N GLY A 41 24.32 -58.64 -25.63
CA GLY A 41 23.24 -59.50 -25.21
C GLY A 41 21.82 -58.91 -25.35
N GLY A 42 21.72 -57.61 -25.68
CA GLY A 42 20.43 -56.94 -25.85
C GLY A 42 20.41 -55.50 -25.28
N SER A 43 19.19 -54.99 -25.04
CA SER A 43 18.97 -53.64 -24.48
C SER A 43 17.92 -53.66 -23.39
N ALA A 44 18.04 -52.64 -22.49
CA ALA A 44 17.06 -52.35 -21.45
C ALA A 44 16.79 -50.85 -21.42
N THR A 45 15.59 -50.44 -21.03
CA THR A 45 15.16 -49.05 -21.03
C THR A 45 14.62 -48.63 -19.65
N THR A 46 14.79 -47.36 -19.36
CA THR A 46 14.11 -46.68 -18.24
C THR A 46 13.67 -45.28 -18.66
N THR A 47 12.81 -44.65 -17.90
CA THR A 47 12.35 -43.29 -18.15
C THR A 47 12.84 -42.31 -17.09
N VAL A 48 13.18 -41.09 -17.52
CA VAL A 48 13.54 -39.97 -16.66
C VAL A 48 12.64 -38.79 -17.04
N THR A 49 11.93 -38.21 -16.06
CA THR A 49 11.15 -36.99 -16.29
C THR A 49 11.94 -35.79 -15.79
N ILE A 50 12.12 -34.80 -16.63
CA ILE A 50 12.84 -33.55 -16.31
C ILE A 50 11.87 -32.40 -16.46
N VAL A 51 11.87 -31.52 -15.45
CA VAL A 51 11.21 -30.23 -15.44
C VAL A 51 12.25 -29.18 -15.02
N VAL A 52 12.23 -28.02 -15.64
CA VAL A 52 13.10 -26.90 -15.25
C VAL A 52 12.21 -25.71 -14.94
N TYR A 53 12.24 -25.29 -13.69
CA TYR A 53 11.57 -24.07 -13.22
C TYR A 53 12.51 -22.88 -13.32
N ASP A 54 11.94 -21.68 -13.40
CA ASP A 54 12.68 -20.44 -13.23
C ASP A 54 13.16 -20.28 -11.78
N GLU A 55 14.11 -19.39 -11.55
CA GLU A 55 14.48 -18.99 -10.19
C GLU A 55 13.28 -18.28 -9.52
N ALA A 56 13.11 -18.46 -8.22
CA ALA A 56 12.09 -17.72 -7.49
C ALA A 56 12.35 -16.21 -7.54
N PRO A 57 11.32 -15.35 -7.58
CA PRO A 57 11.49 -13.92 -7.40
C PRO A 57 12.17 -13.62 -6.07
N SER A 58 13.12 -12.68 -6.05
CA SER A 58 13.92 -12.34 -4.88
C SER A 58 14.21 -10.84 -4.83
N SER A 59 14.76 -10.35 -3.70
CA SER A 59 15.15 -8.94 -3.50
C SER A 59 14.06 -7.95 -3.92
N ILE A 60 12.80 -8.25 -3.58
CA ILE A 60 11.66 -7.41 -3.93
C ILE A 60 11.68 -6.16 -3.06
N THR A 61 11.61 -4.98 -3.67
CA THR A 61 11.59 -3.71 -2.95
C THR A 61 10.61 -2.72 -3.56
N TYR A 62 9.95 -1.94 -2.70
CA TYR A 62 9.18 -0.76 -3.06
C TYR A 62 9.93 0.49 -2.64
N SER A 63 9.96 1.50 -3.49
CA SER A 63 10.56 2.80 -3.14
C SER A 63 9.58 3.94 -3.45
N PRO A 64 9.10 4.64 -2.41
CA PRO A 64 9.31 4.42 -0.98
C PRO A 64 8.58 3.17 -0.45
N SER A 65 9.09 2.57 0.63
CA SER A 65 8.47 1.45 1.34
C SER A 65 7.47 1.88 2.42
N SER A 66 7.37 3.19 2.68
CA SER A 66 6.41 3.80 3.61
C SER A 66 5.66 4.92 2.90
N LEU A 67 4.33 4.83 2.91
CA LEU A 67 3.42 5.74 2.21
C LEU A 67 2.50 6.42 3.22
N THR A 68 2.57 7.75 3.28
CA THR A 68 1.59 8.58 4.01
C THR A 68 0.69 9.24 2.97
N LEU A 69 -0.54 8.79 2.91
CA LEU A 69 -1.54 9.20 1.92
C LEU A 69 -2.61 10.09 2.56
N THR A 70 -3.35 10.82 1.75
CA THR A 70 -4.49 11.63 2.18
C THR A 70 -5.75 11.06 1.54
N LYS A 71 -6.80 10.87 2.34
CA LYS A 71 -8.12 10.45 1.89
C LYS A 71 -8.63 11.36 0.77
N GLY A 72 -9.16 10.77 -0.31
CA GLY A 72 -9.68 11.49 -1.48
C GLY A 72 -8.61 12.01 -2.44
N VAL A 73 -7.32 11.83 -2.16
CA VAL A 73 -6.22 12.24 -3.05
C VAL A 73 -5.61 10.99 -3.71
N ALA A 74 -5.56 10.98 -5.04
CA ALA A 74 -4.95 9.88 -5.77
C ALA A 74 -3.46 9.76 -5.44
N MET A 75 -2.99 8.55 -5.14
CA MET A 75 -1.56 8.32 -4.93
C MET A 75 -0.80 8.23 -6.24
N THR A 76 0.48 8.55 -6.21
CA THR A 76 1.39 8.18 -7.29
C THR A 76 1.57 6.66 -7.27
N THR A 77 1.36 6.01 -8.42
CA THR A 77 1.56 4.56 -8.56
C THR A 77 3.00 4.20 -8.14
N THR A 78 3.13 3.21 -7.26
CA THR A 78 4.43 2.65 -6.88
C THR A 78 4.55 1.23 -7.43
N THR A 79 5.67 0.95 -8.10
CA THR A 79 5.98 -0.36 -8.69
C THR A 79 7.15 -0.98 -7.96
N PRO A 80 7.13 -2.31 -7.71
CA PRO A 80 8.27 -2.98 -7.11
C PRO A 80 9.42 -3.16 -8.11
N THR A 81 10.63 -3.28 -7.57
CA THR A 81 11.76 -3.90 -8.28
C THR A 81 11.99 -5.28 -7.71
N SER A 82 12.49 -6.21 -8.52
CA SER A 82 12.81 -7.57 -8.10
C SER A 82 14.02 -8.11 -8.84
N SER A 83 14.66 -9.14 -8.27
CA SER A 83 15.70 -9.97 -8.87
C SER A 83 15.22 -11.41 -8.96
N GLY A 84 16.07 -12.31 -9.49
CA GLY A 84 15.70 -13.71 -9.73
C GLY A 84 14.78 -13.86 -10.94
N GLY A 85 13.96 -14.88 -10.95
CA GLY A 85 13.01 -15.13 -12.03
C GLY A 85 11.83 -14.18 -12.03
N THR A 86 11.27 -13.96 -13.21
CA THR A 86 10.12 -13.06 -13.39
C THR A 86 8.90 -13.58 -12.63
N ALA A 87 8.28 -12.71 -11.83
CA ALA A 87 7.03 -13.01 -11.16
C ALA A 87 5.89 -13.16 -12.18
N THR A 88 5.09 -14.20 -12.02
CA THR A 88 3.88 -14.46 -12.82
C THR A 88 2.61 -14.01 -12.13
N SER A 89 2.66 -13.80 -10.82
CA SER A 89 1.54 -13.30 -10.04
C SER A 89 2.01 -12.57 -8.78
N TRP A 90 1.17 -11.61 -8.34
CA TRP A 90 1.38 -10.81 -7.15
C TRP A 90 0.15 -10.86 -6.25
N SER A 91 0.37 -10.85 -4.95
CA SER A 91 -0.68 -10.79 -3.93
C SER A 91 -0.25 -9.90 -2.77
N VAL A 92 -1.20 -9.47 -1.95
CA VAL A 92 -0.94 -8.64 -0.77
C VAL A 92 -1.78 -9.10 0.41
N SER A 93 -1.19 -9.10 1.59
CA SER A 93 -1.86 -9.42 2.84
C SER A 93 -1.36 -8.49 3.97
N PRO A 94 -2.27 -7.97 4.80
CA PRO A 94 -3.73 -7.94 4.66
C PRO A 94 -4.21 -7.16 3.44
N SER A 95 -5.53 -7.05 3.21
CA SER A 95 -6.09 -6.22 2.13
C SER A 95 -5.71 -4.76 2.29
N LEU A 96 -5.35 -4.10 1.18
CA LEU A 96 -5.00 -2.68 1.15
C LEU A 96 -6.15 -1.78 1.66
N PRO A 97 -5.86 -0.55 2.11
CA PRO A 97 -6.88 0.44 2.43
C PRO A 97 -7.89 0.61 1.31
N THR A 98 -9.16 0.81 1.68
CA THR A 98 -10.27 0.99 0.71
C THR A 98 -9.95 2.08 -0.31
N GLY A 99 -10.08 1.76 -1.58
CA GLY A 99 -9.76 2.65 -2.71
C GLY A 99 -8.34 2.47 -3.26
N LEU A 100 -7.48 1.67 -2.61
CA LEU A 100 -6.21 1.23 -3.17
C LEU A 100 -6.30 -0.19 -3.72
N SER A 101 -5.51 -0.50 -4.71
CA SER A 101 -5.43 -1.82 -5.34
C SER A 101 -3.99 -2.21 -5.67
N LEU A 102 -3.74 -3.52 -5.66
CA LEU A 102 -2.54 -4.14 -6.19
C LEU A 102 -2.85 -4.68 -7.59
N ASP A 103 -2.04 -4.35 -8.56
CA ASP A 103 -2.04 -5.03 -9.86
C ASP A 103 -1.39 -6.41 -9.70
N THR A 104 -2.17 -7.46 -9.90
CA THR A 104 -1.73 -8.85 -9.71
C THR A 104 -0.76 -9.35 -10.77
N SER A 105 -0.53 -8.62 -11.84
CA SER A 105 0.43 -8.94 -12.90
C SER A 105 1.77 -8.23 -12.73
N THR A 106 1.76 -7.00 -12.20
CA THR A 106 2.96 -6.14 -12.10
C THR A 106 3.43 -5.89 -10.67
N GLY A 107 2.57 -6.15 -9.67
CA GLY A 107 2.81 -5.77 -8.28
C GLY A 107 2.65 -4.27 -8.01
N ALA A 108 2.18 -3.49 -8.96
CA ALA A 108 1.98 -2.06 -8.78
C ALA A 108 0.84 -1.76 -7.79
N ILE A 109 1.08 -0.84 -6.86
CA ILE A 109 0.05 -0.32 -5.94
C ILE A 109 -0.38 1.05 -6.43
N SER A 110 -1.69 1.26 -6.56
CA SER A 110 -2.28 2.50 -7.05
C SER A 110 -3.69 2.73 -6.49
N GLY A 111 -4.27 3.90 -6.77
CA GLY A 111 -5.66 4.22 -6.43
C GLY A 111 -5.82 5.52 -5.65
N THR A 112 -7.04 5.73 -5.15
CA THR A 112 -7.41 6.88 -4.32
C THR A 112 -8.03 6.35 -3.03
N PRO A 113 -7.38 6.50 -1.87
CA PRO A 113 -7.93 5.99 -0.63
C PRO A 113 -9.22 6.74 -0.26
N THR A 114 -10.26 6.02 0.12
CA THR A 114 -11.59 6.57 0.43
C THR A 114 -11.91 6.61 1.92
N ALA A 115 -11.07 5.98 2.76
CA ALA A 115 -11.19 5.96 4.21
C ALA A 115 -9.83 6.21 4.88
N VAL A 116 -9.83 6.85 6.05
CA VAL A 116 -8.64 6.97 6.90
C VAL A 116 -8.25 5.60 7.44
N SER A 117 -6.94 5.37 7.59
CA SER A 117 -6.40 4.17 8.21
C SER A 117 -5.14 4.47 9.01
N SER A 118 -4.99 3.81 10.15
CA SER A 118 -3.74 3.84 10.90
C SER A 118 -2.60 3.22 10.11
N SER A 119 -1.37 3.56 10.47
CA SER A 119 -0.16 2.97 9.87
C SER A 119 -0.18 1.45 10.01
N THR A 120 -0.22 0.75 8.88
CA THR A 120 -0.31 -0.70 8.80
C THR A 120 0.70 -1.22 7.80
N THR A 121 1.36 -2.33 8.14
CA THR A 121 2.33 -3.00 7.27
C THR A 121 1.64 -4.09 6.46
N TYR A 122 1.85 -4.07 5.16
CA TYR A 122 1.32 -5.00 4.17
C TYR A 122 2.46 -5.84 3.60
N THR A 123 2.28 -7.15 3.55
CA THR A 123 3.23 -8.06 2.90
C THR A 123 2.77 -8.30 1.46
N VAL A 124 3.59 -7.93 0.51
CA VAL A 124 3.40 -8.21 -0.92
C VAL A 124 4.23 -9.44 -1.28
N THR A 125 3.60 -10.40 -1.94
CA THR A 125 4.22 -11.66 -2.37
C THR A 125 4.23 -11.72 -3.89
N ALA A 126 5.39 -11.94 -4.47
CA ALA A 126 5.60 -12.25 -5.89
C ALA A 126 5.84 -13.75 -6.05
N THR A 127 5.21 -14.38 -7.02
CA THR A 127 5.28 -15.84 -7.22
C THR A 127 5.51 -16.17 -8.69
N ASN A 128 6.30 -17.21 -8.93
CA ASN A 128 6.40 -17.93 -10.21
C ASN A 128 6.47 -19.44 -9.94
N LEU A 129 6.70 -20.26 -10.95
CA LEU A 129 6.80 -21.71 -10.81
C LEU A 129 8.02 -22.16 -9.99
N GLY A 130 9.03 -21.33 -9.86
CA GLY A 130 10.23 -21.61 -9.06
C GLY A 130 10.05 -21.33 -7.57
N GLY A 131 9.02 -20.57 -7.20
CA GLY A 131 8.74 -20.20 -5.81
C GLY A 131 8.21 -18.80 -5.64
N SER A 132 8.40 -18.24 -4.44
CA SER A 132 7.92 -16.90 -4.10
C SER A 132 8.96 -16.09 -3.32
N GLY A 133 8.89 -14.76 -3.48
CA GLY A 133 9.59 -13.77 -2.69
C GLY A 133 8.62 -12.75 -2.11
N THR A 134 9.02 -12.03 -1.05
CA THR A 134 8.15 -11.06 -0.38
C THR A 134 8.84 -9.72 -0.17
N ALA A 135 8.01 -8.66 -0.09
CA ALA A 135 8.39 -7.34 0.38
C ALA A 135 7.33 -6.78 1.32
N THR A 136 7.69 -5.79 2.12
CA THR A 136 6.73 -5.09 2.97
C THR A 136 6.57 -3.63 2.54
N VAL A 137 5.33 -3.15 2.60
CA VAL A 137 4.97 -1.74 2.40
C VAL A 137 4.15 -1.29 3.59
N THR A 138 4.50 -0.16 4.21
CA THR A 138 3.71 0.44 5.29
C THR A 138 2.87 1.57 4.71
N ILE A 139 1.56 1.55 4.96
CA ILE A 139 0.63 2.57 4.45
C ILE A 139 -0.17 3.15 5.60
N GLN A 140 -0.24 4.49 5.63
CA GLN A 140 -1.13 5.27 6.49
C GLN A 140 -1.98 6.18 5.61
N VAL A 141 -3.26 6.34 5.94
CA VAL A 141 -4.16 7.28 5.26
C VAL A 141 -4.69 8.29 6.27
N ASN A 142 -4.30 9.54 6.13
CA ASN A 142 -4.75 10.66 6.95
C ASN A 142 -6.04 11.26 6.39
N ASP A 143 -6.83 11.93 7.24
CA ASP A 143 -7.95 12.75 6.77
C ASP A 143 -7.43 14.06 6.15
N VAL A 144 -8.31 14.75 5.42
CA VAL A 144 -8.03 16.10 4.92
C VAL A 144 -8.12 17.07 6.10
N SER A 145 -7.14 17.95 6.26
CA SER A 145 -7.21 18.99 7.30
C SER A 145 -8.45 19.88 7.11
N PRO A 146 -9.09 20.33 8.20
CA PRO A 146 -10.16 21.33 8.11
C PRO A 146 -9.66 22.63 7.45
N TYR A 147 -10.48 23.24 6.62
CA TYR A 147 -10.20 24.53 5.98
C TYR A 147 -11.47 25.33 5.74
N SER A 148 -11.35 26.59 5.29
CA SER A 148 -12.47 27.51 5.07
C SER A 148 -13.39 27.66 6.28
N ILE A 149 -12.80 27.82 7.48
CA ILE A 149 -13.54 28.03 8.70
C ILE A 149 -14.13 29.43 8.68
N ALA A 150 -15.43 29.53 8.91
CA ALA A 150 -16.12 30.83 8.94
C ALA A 150 -17.25 30.85 9.98
N TYR A 151 -17.41 31.99 10.64
CA TYR A 151 -18.55 32.31 11.48
C TYR A 151 -19.44 33.31 10.74
N SER A 152 -20.70 32.95 10.54
CA SER A 152 -21.70 33.88 9.99
C SER A 152 -21.96 34.99 11.01
N GLY A 153 -21.98 36.23 10.53
CA GLY A 153 -22.20 37.41 11.38
C GLY A 153 -20.93 38.03 12.01
N SER A 154 -19.74 37.47 11.73
CA SER A 154 -18.49 38.15 12.11
C SER A 154 -18.24 39.39 11.21
N PRO A 155 -17.77 40.52 11.76
CA PRO A 155 -17.43 40.77 13.19
C PRO A 155 -18.67 40.89 14.09
N PHE A 156 -18.56 40.36 15.32
CA PHE A 156 -19.63 40.42 16.31
C PHE A 156 -19.57 41.72 17.10
N THR A 157 -20.70 42.47 17.09
CA THR A 157 -20.92 43.63 18.01
C THR A 157 -21.90 43.21 19.08
N LEU A 158 -21.44 43.11 20.34
CA LEU A 158 -22.20 42.59 21.45
C LEU A 158 -22.43 43.68 22.50
N THR A 159 -23.53 43.55 23.26
CA THR A 159 -23.87 44.44 24.33
C THR A 159 -23.60 43.76 25.69
N LYS A 160 -22.87 44.47 26.60
CA LYS A 160 -22.61 43.97 27.97
C LYS A 160 -23.93 43.63 28.69
N GLY A 161 -23.97 42.47 29.30
CA GLY A 161 -25.13 41.97 30.04
C GLY A 161 -26.24 41.37 29.18
N VAL A 162 -26.11 41.35 27.84
CA VAL A 162 -27.06 40.73 26.92
C VAL A 162 -26.46 39.46 26.34
N SER A 163 -27.20 38.37 26.46
CA SER A 163 -26.76 37.09 25.88
C SER A 163 -26.65 37.17 24.36
N MET A 164 -25.53 36.69 23.79
CA MET A 164 -25.40 36.60 22.34
C MET A 164 -26.17 35.40 21.78
N THR A 165 -26.62 35.53 20.55
CA THR A 165 -27.07 34.37 19.79
C THR A 165 -25.85 33.45 19.53
N THR A 166 -26.00 32.18 19.85
CA THR A 166 -24.92 31.18 19.61
C THR A 166 -24.46 31.22 18.15
N ALA A 167 -23.19 31.46 17.96
CA ALA A 167 -22.56 31.46 16.66
C ALA A 167 -21.86 30.12 16.42
N THR A 168 -22.27 29.39 15.38
CA THR A 168 -21.70 28.12 15.01
C THR A 168 -20.81 28.31 13.76
N PRO A 169 -19.62 27.69 13.74
CA PRO A 169 -18.75 27.75 12.56
C PRO A 169 -19.24 26.86 11.45
N SER A 170 -18.91 27.23 10.21
CA SER A 170 -18.85 26.33 9.07
C SER A 170 -17.39 25.97 8.80
N SER A 171 -17.16 24.76 8.27
CA SER A 171 -15.84 24.30 7.83
C SER A 171 -15.98 23.38 6.64
N SER A 172 -14.89 23.25 5.88
CA SER A 172 -14.71 22.27 4.78
C SER A 172 -13.54 21.35 5.13
N GLY A 173 -13.34 20.29 4.35
CA GLY A 173 -12.29 19.32 4.57
C GLY A 173 -12.73 18.14 5.43
N GLY A 174 -11.84 17.60 6.23
CA GLY A 174 -12.13 16.48 7.14
C GLY A 174 -12.97 16.90 8.34
N ALA A 175 -13.60 15.93 8.97
CA ALA A 175 -14.41 16.18 10.18
C ALA A 175 -13.54 16.75 11.30
N VAL A 176 -13.99 17.86 11.87
CA VAL A 176 -13.30 18.50 13.01
C VAL A 176 -13.52 17.70 14.26
N THR A 177 -12.46 17.40 15.00
CA THR A 177 -12.50 16.69 16.29
C THR A 177 -12.31 17.62 17.48
N SER A 178 -11.67 18.77 17.27
CA SER A 178 -11.46 19.74 18.34
C SER A 178 -11.35 21.18 17.83
N TRP A 179 -11.75 22.11 18.70
CA TRP A 179 -11.69 23.54 18.45
C TRP A 179 -10.95 24.26 19.58
N SER A 180 -10.22 25.29 19.24
CA SER A 180 -9.54 26.18 20.19
C SER A 180 -9.61 27.63 19.71
N VAL A 181 -9.40 28.56 20.63
CA VAL A 181 -9.37 30.02 20.34
C VAL A 181 -8.20 30.69 21.04
N SER A 182 -7.53 31.59 20.34
CA SER A 182 -6.44 32.39 20.92
C SER A 182 -6.51 33.84 20.37
N PRO A 183 -6.34 34.85 21.23
CA PRO A 183 -6.34 34.83 22.69
C PRO A 183 -7.70 34.40 23.28
N SER A 184 -7.79 34.29 24.58
CA SER A 184 -9.07 33.96 25.27
C SER A 184 -10.14 34.98 24.91
N LEU A 185 -11.38 34.49 24.71
CA LEU A 185 -12.54 35.34 24.44
C LEU A 185 -12.83 36.31 25.60
N PRO A 186 -13.52 37.41 25.34
CA PRO A 186 -13.98 38.34 26.40
C PRO A 186 -14.70 37.62 27.52
N THR A 187 -14.53 38.13 28.73
CA THR A 187 -15.16 37.55 29.95
C THR A 187 -16.68 37.40 29.76
N GLY A 188 -17.19 36.20 30.04
CA GLY A 188 -18.58 35.84 29.87
C GLY A 188 -18.91 35.16 28.54
N LEU A 189 -17.96 35.11 27.59
CA LEU A 189 -18.06 34.31 26.37
C LEU A 189 -17.22 33.05 26.46
N SER A 190 -17.64 32.00 25.81
CA SER A 190 -16.92 30.72 25.71
C SER A 190 -17.00 30.12 24.31
N LEU A 191 -15.96 29.36 23.95
CA LEU A 191 -15.93 28.47 22.81
C LEU A 191 -16.18 27.04 23.29
N ASP A 192 -17.13 26.35 22.69
CA ASP A 192 -17.30 24.91 22.86
C ASP A 192 -16.20 24.17 22.06
N SER A 193 -15.35 23.44 22.78
CA SER A 193 -14.18 22.76 22.16
C SER A 193 -14.56 21.57 21.29
N SER A 194 -15.79 21.08 21.33
CA SER A 194 -16.29 19.98 20.51
C SER A 194 -17.00 20.44 19.23
N THR A 195 -17.73 21.55 19.32
CA THR A 195 -18.58 22.07 18.22
C THR A 195 -18.03 23.33 17.56
N GLY A 196 -17.09 24.03 18.22
CA GLY A 196 -16.62 25.36 17.82
C GLY A 196 -17.66 26.48 18.06
N ALA A 197 -18.79 26.20 18.70
CA ALA A 197 -19.80 27.21 18.94
C ALA A 197 -19.31 28.27 19.95
N ILE A 198 -19.51 29.55 19.62
CA ILE A 198 -19.25 30.66 20.51
C ILE A 198 -20.59 31.12 21.11
N SER A 199 -20.65 31.22 22.44
CA SER A 199 -21.84 31.61 23.14
C SER A 199 -21.51 32.32 24.45
N GLY A 200 -22.55 32.87 25.14
CA GLY A 200 -22.43 33.46 26.45
C GLY A 200 -22.98 34.87 26.53
N THR A 201 -22.72 35.52 27.68
CA THR A 201 -23.13 36.90 27.98
C THR A 201 -21.90 37.69 28.37
N PRO A 202 -21.43 38.66 27.55
CA PRO A 202 -20.27 39.45 27.91
C PRO A 202 -20.48 40.26 29.17
N THR A 203 -19.57 40.15 30.13
CA THR A 203 -19.67 40.85 31.44
C THR A 203 -18.79 42.09 31.53
N ALA A 204 -17.91 42.34 30.56
CA ALA A 204 -17.02 43.48 30.46
C ALA A 204 -17.10 44.15 29.10
N ILE A 205 -16.82 45.45 29.04
CA ILE A 205 -16.61 46.17 27.77
C ILE A 205 -15.15 45.98 27.37
N THR A 206 -14.92 45.62 26.09
CA THR A 206 -13.61 45.43 25.52
C THR A 206 -13.48 46.23 24.24
N SER A 207 -12.26 46.65 23.90
CA SER A 207 -11.95 47.18 22.56
C SER A 207 -12.03 46.07 21.50
N VAL A 208 -12.17 46.47 20.26
CA VAL A 208 -12.12 45.53 19.12
C VAL A 208 -10.80 44.75 19.14
N ALA A 209 -10.87 43.42 19.05
CA ALA A 209 -9.74 42.55 19.00
C ALA A 209 -10.04 41.36 18.06
N ASN A 210 -8.97 40.80 17.46
CA ASN A 210 -9.07 39.60 16.65
C ASN A 210 -8.83 38.36 17.50
N TYR A 211 -9.65 37.34 17.29
CA TYR A 211 -9.55 36.04 17.93
C TYR A 211 -9.37 34.98 16.84
N THR A 212 -8.27 34.21 16.90
CA THR A 212 -8.02 33.13 15.98
C THR A 212 -8.66 31.85 16.48
N VAL A 213 -9.62 31.33 15.74
CA VAL A 213 -10.21 30.01 16.01
C VAL A 213 -9.53 28.97 15.15
N THR A 214 -9.07 27.89 15.78
CA THR A 214 -8.39 26.77 15.12
C THR A 214 -9.26 25.52 15.24
N ALA A 215 -9.47 24.83 14.11
CA ALA A 215 -10.10 23.53 14.03
C ALA A 215 -9.04 22.46 13.72
N SER A 216 -9.14 21.30 14.37
CA SER A 216 -8.21 20.18 14.19
C SER A 216 -8.97 18.86 14.05
N ASN A 217 -8.37 17.91 13.33
CA ASN A 217 -8.82 16.52 13.15
C ASN A 217 -7.69 15.51 13.34
#